data_0ed65cb4ef61a3651a5dd86db0514966
#
_entry.id   0ed65cb4ef61a3651a5dd86db0514966
#
_cell.length_a   1.000
_cell.length_b   1.000
_cell.length_c   1.000
_cell.angle_alpha   90.00
_cell.angle_beta   90.00
_cell.angle_gamma   90.00
#
_symmetry.space_group_name_H-M   'P 1'
#
loop_
_entity.id
_entity.type
_entity.pdbx_description
1 polymer ?
#
loop_
_entity_poly.entity_id
_entity_poly.type
_entity_poly.pdbx_seq_one_letter_code
_entity_poly.pdbx_strand_id
1 'polypeptide(L)'
;MNSKIDPLVSVIVTTKNEQQKIRACLESLLKQSMPPLEIIVVDNFSEDKTTEIAQECGAKVFQVGPERSAQRNYGVKQARGKYILYLDSDMRLTPKVIEECVNSCEADSGISGIYIPELIVGTGFWINVRRFERSFYDGTVIDAVRFIPKKAFQHVKGFDLKLTGPEDWDFDKKIRELGKTILVEANLEHDEGDFDLKNYLNKKNYYSKAFDNYSKKWGEDDPDIRKQLGIWYRFFGVFTEDGKIFKLLRHPILSISVYYLRIRVGIIYLLTNINKKMA
;
A
#
# COMPACT_ATOMS: atom_id res chain seq x y z
N MET A 1 21.10 -28.62 -10.73
CA MET A 1 19.69 -29.04 -10.69
C MET A 1 18.87 -27.86 -10.22
N ASN A 2 18.19 -27.15 -11.11
CA ASN A 2 17.23 -26.14 -10.72
C ASN A 2 15.99 -26.86 -10.20
N SER A 3 15.86 -27.02 -8.88
CA SER A 3 14.59 -27.41 -8.29
C SER A 3 13.61 -26.28 -8.62
N LYS A 4 12.63 -26.54 -9.49
CA LYS A 4 11.48 -25.66 -9.62
C LYS A 4 10.87 -25.55 -8.22
N ILE A 5 11.05 -24.38 -7.60
CA ILE A 5 10.34 -24.06 -6.36
C ILE A 5 8.86 -24.03 -6.74
N ASP A 6 8.05 -24.85 -6.10
CA ASP A 6 6.61 -24.84 -6.32
C ASP A 6 6.06 -23.44 -6.02
N PRO A 7 5.09 -22.95 -6.81
CA PRO A 7 4.51 -21.63 -6.60
C PRO A 7 3.93 -21.52 -5.18
N LEU A 8 4.43 -20.57 -4.39
CA LEU A 8 4.12 -20.44 -2.97
C LEU A 8 3.24 -19.24 -2.63
N VAL A 9 3.01 -18.33 -3.60
CA VAL A 9 2.40 -17.03 -3.35
C VAL A 9 0.99 -16.98 -3.90
N SER A 10 0.02 -16.64 -3.07
CA SER A 10 -1.30 -16.17 -3.53
C SER A 10 -1.28 -14.65 -3.60
N VAL A 11 -1.57 -14.09 -4.78
CA VAL A 11 -1.70 -12.64 -4.96
C VAL A 11 -3.16 -12.25 -4.84
N ILE A 12 -3.43 -11.29 -3.96
CA ILE A 12 -4.76 -10.72 -3.73
C ILE A 12 -4.79 -9.33 -4.38
N VAL A 13 -5.66 -9.12 -5.35
CA VAL A 13 -5.84 -7.83 -6.01
C VAL A 13 -7.21 -7.28 -5.64
N THR A 14 -7.23 -6.10 -4.99
CA THR A 14 -8.47 -5.39 -4.68
C THR A 14 -8.82 -4.39 -5.78
N THR A 15 -10.09 -4.32 -6.17
CA THR A 15 -10.52 -3.48 -7.28
C THR A 15 -11.92 -2.92 -7.12
N LYS A 16 -12.17 -1.78 -7.78
CA LYS A 16 -13.50 -1.21 -8.04
C LYS A 16 -13.43 -0.26 -9.22
N ASN A 17 -14.14 -0.57 -10.34
CA ASN A 17 -14.22 0.27 -11.54
C ASN A 17 -12.84 0.64 -12.12
N GLU A 18 -11.98 -0.36 -12.33
CA GLU A 18 -10.60 -0.21 -12.82
C GLU A 18 -10.35 -0.93 -14.15
N GLN A 19 -11.36 -0.96 -15.04
CA GLN A 19 -11.25 -1.62 -16.35
C GLN A 19 -10.04 -1.16 -17.18
N GLN A 20 -9.56 0.06 -16.99
CA GLN A 20 -8.42 0.62 -17.73
C GLN A 20 -7.07 0.13 -17.22
N LYS A 21 -6.96 -0.23 -15.93
CA LYS A 21 -5.68 -0.52 -15.27
C LYS A 21 -5.50 -2.00 -14.90
N ILE A 22 -6.60 -2.70 -14.59
CA ILE A 22 -6.56 -4.05 -14.04
C ILE A 22 -5.80 -5.04 -14.95
N ARG A 23 -5.93 -4.94 -16.28
CA ARG A 23 -5.21 -5.81 -17.24
C ARG A 23 -3.70 -5.69 -17.07
N ALA A 24 -3.18 -4.45 -17.01
CA ALA A 24 -1.75 -4.21 -16.82
C ALA A 24 -1.23 -4.72 -15.48
N CYS A 25 -2.02 -4.60 -14.42
CA CYS A 25 -1.73 -5.19 -13.11
C CYS A 25 -1.57 -6.71 -13.25
N LEU A 26 -2.58 -7.41 -13.75
CA LEU A 26 -2.60 -8.88 -13.84
C LEU A 26 -1.51 -9.42 -14.78
N GLU A 27 -1.27 -8.77 -15.91
CA GLU A 27 -0.17 -9.15 -16.81
C GLU A 27 1.20 -9.01 -16.15
N SER A 28 1.40 -8.02 -15.28
CA SER A 28 2.65 -7.87 -14.54
C SER A 28 2.90 -9.05 -13.57
N LEU A 29 1.83 -9.63 -13.02
CA LEU A 29 1.90 -10.83 -12.17
C LEU A 29 2.22 -12.09 -12.97
N LEU A 30 1.68 -12.21 -14.18
CA LEU A 30 1.96 -13.33 -15.07
C LEU A 30 3.40 -13.30 -15.63
N LYS A 31 4.03 -12.11 -15.67
CA LYS A 31 5.40 -11.88 -16.15
C LYS A 31 6.47 -11.98 -15.05
N GLN A 32 6.11 -12.38 -13.82
CA GLN A 32 7.08 -12.53 -12.74
C GLN A 32 8.08 -13.66 -13.04
N SER A 33 9.35 -13.48 -12.66
CA SER A 33 10.40 -14.51 -12.78
C SER A 33 10.06 -15.76 -11.96
N MET A 34 9.37 -15.57 -10.83
CA MET A 34 8.72 -16.62 -10.06
C MET A 34 7.20 -16.40 -10.13
N PRO A 35 6.46 -17.19 -10.93
CA PRO A 35 5.03 -16.98 -11.09
C PRO A 35 4.27 -17.27 -9.79
N PRO A 36 3.18 -16.55 -9.50
CA PRO A 36 2.34 -16.84 -8.33
C PRO A 36 1.62 -18.20 -8.49
N LEU A 37 1.26 -18.81 -7.37
CA LEU A 37 0.40 -20.00 -7.31
C LEU A 37 -0.99 -19.72 -7.87
N GLU A 38 -1.52 -18.55 -7.55
CA GLU A 38 -2.84 -18.09 -7.97
C GLU A 38 -2.96 -16.58 -7.86
N ILE A 39 -3.85 -16.01 -8.66
CA ILE A 39 -4.26 -14.62 -8.60
C ILE A 39 -5.73 -14.59 -8.22
N ILE A 40 -6.06 -13.90 -7.12
CA ILE A 40 -7.40 -13.74 -6.58
C ILE A 40 -7.77 -12.26 -6.66
N VAL A 41 -8.70 -11.93 -7.54
CA VAL A 41 -9.27 -10.58 -7.64
C VAL A 41 -10.50 -10.52 -6.76
N VAL A 42 -10.54 -9.54 -5.86
CA VAL A 42 -11.70 -9.27 -5.03
C VAL A 42 -12.25 -7.91 -5.41
N ASP A 43 -13.39 -7.93 -6.08
CA ASP A 43 -14.05 -6.79 -6.68
C ASP A 43 -15.11 -6.20 -5.74
N ASN A 44 -15.13 -4.87 -5.58
CA ASN A 44 -16.15 -4.18 -4.79
C ASN A 44 -17.32 -3.75 -5.67
N PHE A 45 -18.00 -4.73 -6.30
CA PHE A 45 -19.19 -4.55 -7.13
C PHE A 45 -18.97 -3.49 -8.24
N SER A 46 -17.97 -3.71 -9.09
CA SER A 46 -17.72 -2.88 -10.27
C SER A 46 -18.88 -2.94 -11.26
N GLU A 47 -19.18 -1.78 -11.87
CA GLU A 47 -20.25 -1.61 -12.87
C GLU A 47 -19.69 -1.54 -14.30
N ASP A 48 -18.36 -1.55 -14.43
CA ASP A 48 -17.62 -1.55 -15.71
C ASP A 48 -17.09 -2.97 -16.05
N LYS A 49 -16.22 -3.09 -17.05
CA LYS A 49 -15.65 -4.37 -17.50
C LYS A 49 -14.53 -4.92 -16.63
N THR A 50 -14.34 -4.41 -15.40
CA THR A 50 -13.24 -4.80 -14.51
C THR A 50 -13.22 -6.31 -14.27
N THR A 51 -14.36 -6.90 -13.90
CA THR A 51 -14.47 -8.33 -13.56
C THR A 51 -14.31 -9.24 -14.78
N GLU A 52 -14.84 -8.84 -15.93
CA GLU A 52 -14.69 -9.56 -17.20
C GLU A 52 -13.19 -9.63 -17.59
N ILE A 53 -12.51 -8.49 -17.56
CA ILE A 53 -11.07 -8.41 -17.89
C ILE A 53 -10.25 -9.27 -16.92
N ALA A 54 -10.58 -9.27 -15.64
CA ALA A 54 -9.88 -10.09 -14.65
C ALA A 54 -10.03 -11.59 -14.93
N GLN A 55 -11.23 -12.03 -15.32
CA GLN A 55 -11.49 -13.43 -15.71
C GLN A 55 -10.75 -13.82 -17.00
N GLU A 56 -10.73 -12.95 -18.01
CA GLU A 56 -9.95 -13.16 -19.24
C GLU A 56 -8.44 -13.35 -18.97
N CYS A 57 -7.90 -12.66 -17.94
CA CYS A 57 -6.51 -12.84 -17.51
C CYS A 57 -6.29 -14.10 -16.64
N GLY A 58 -7.31 -14.93 -16.43
CA GLY A 58 -7.21 -16.18 -15.67
C GLY A 58 -7.26 -16.01 -14.15
N ALA A 59 -7.64 -14.85 -13.64
CA ALA A 59 -7.79 -14.63 -12.20
C ALA A 59 -9.07 -15.27 -11.66
N LYS A 60 -9.04 -15.71 -10.39
CA LYS A 60 -10.24 -16.07 -9.65
C LYS A 60 -10.90 -14.81 -9.14
N VAL A 61 -12.13 -14.53 -9.57
CA VAL A 61 -12.85 -13.30 -9.24
C VAL A 61 -13.94 -13.56 -8.20
N PHE A 62 -13.96 -12.73 -7.16
CA PHE A 62 -14.99 -12.70 -6.11
C PHE A 62 -15.51 -11.28 -5.94
N GLN A 63 -16.78 -11.12 -5.55
CA GLN A 63 -17.37 -9.81 -5.27
C GLN A 63 -17.60 -9.67 -3.76
N VAL A 64 -16.89 -8.73 -3.15
CA VAL A 64 -16.97 -8.40 -1.72
C VAL A 64 -16.68 -6.92 -1.51
N GLY A 65 -17.49 -6.25 -0.69
CA GLY A 65 -17.31 -4.86 -0.28
C GLY A 65 -17.64 -4.68 1.21
N PRO A 66 -17.77 -3.43 1.64
CA PRO A 66 -17.63 -2.20 0.85
C PRO A 66 -16.19 -1.67 0.71
N GLU A 67 -15.24 -2.12 1.52
CA GLU A 67 -13.91 -1.50 1.63
C GLU A 67 -12.76 -2.48 1.37
N ARG A 68 -11.56 -1.95 1.04
CA ARG A 68 -10.36 -2.74 0.76
C ARG A 68 -10.01 -3.73 1.87
N SER A 69 -10.23 -3.35 3.14
CA SER A 69 -10.00 -4.26 4.28
C SER A 69 -10.84 -5.53 4.18
N ALA A 70 -12.13 -5.41 3.82
CA ALA A 70 -13.02 -6.55 3.62
C ALA A 70 -12.59 -7.41 2.43
N GLN A 71 -12.25 -6.75 1.31
CA GLN A 71 -11.76 -7.42 0.11
C GLN A 71 -10.47 -8.21 0.40
N ARG A 72 -9.44 -7.59 1.03
CA ARG A 72 -8.17 -8.23 1.38
C ARG A 72 -8.36 -9.41 2.33
N ASN A 73 -9.15 -9.23 3.40
CA ASN A 73 -9.46 -10.31 4.35
C ASN A 73 -10.14 -11.50 3.66
N TYR A 74 -11.11 -11.22 2.78
CA TYR A 74 -11.80 -12.27 2.03
C TYR A 74 -10.85 -13.00 1.08
N GLY A 75 -10.03 -12.25 0.32
CA GLY A 75 -9.04 -12.82 -0.60
C GLY A 75 -8.07 -13.75 0.11
N VAL A 76 -7.55 -13.35 1.28
CA VAL A 76 -6.64 -14.20 2.07
C VAL A 76 -7.35 -15.45 2.60
N LYS A 77 -8.65 -15.37 2.93
CA LYS A 77 -9.43 -16.55 3.32
C LYS A 77 -9.52 -17.58 2.18
N GLN A 78 -9.58 -17.15 0.92
CA GLN A 78 -9.61 -18.00 -0.26
C GLN A 78 -8.22 -18.49 -0.70
N ALA A 79 -7.16 -17.82 -0.25
CA ALA A 79 -5.78 -18.09 -0.66
C ALA A 79 -5.27 -19.47 -0.17
N ARG A 80 -4.47 -20.16 -1.01
CA ARG A 80 -3.86 -21.45 -0.71
C ARG A 80 -2.35 -21.33 -0.49
N GLY A 81 -1.74 -20.21 -0.90
CA GLY A 81 -0.31 -19.99 -0.81
C GLY A 81 0.22 -19.93 0.62
N LYS A 82 1.50 -20.25 0.78
CA LYS A 82 2.27 -20.07 2.01
C LYS A 82 2.44 -18.59 2.34
N TYR A 83 2.57 -17.78 1.29
CA TYR A 83 2.74 -16.33 1.34
C TYR A 83 1.58 -15.62 0.66
N ILE A 84 1.30 -14.43 1.15
CA ILE A 84 0.30 -13.51 0.61
C ILE A 84 1.00 -12.25 0.12
N LEU A 85 0.71 -11.87 -1.11
CA LEU A 85 1.00 -10.55 -1.66
C LEU A 85 -0.31 -9.85 -1.92
N TYR A 86 -0.52 -8.63 -1.43
CA TYR A 86 -1.71 -7.86 -1.76
C TYR A 86 -1.37 -6.57 -2.51
N LEU A 87 -2.19 -6.25 -3.50
CA LEU A 87 -2.05 -5.11 -4.39
C LEU A 87 -3.40 -4.44 -4.61
N ASP A 88 -3.36 -3.17 -4.98
CA ASP A 88 -4.49 -2.51 -5.60
C ASP A 88 -4.36 -2.65 -7.14
N SER A 89 -5.48 -2.63 -7.86
CA SER A 89 -5.52 -2.94 -9.32
C SER A 89 -4.84 -1.91 -10.22
N ASP A 90 -4.42 -0.78 -9.67
CA ASP A 90 -3.62 0.26 -10.31
C ASP A 90 -2.10 0.10 -10.09
N MET A 91 -1.68 -1.05 -9.52
CA MET A 91 -0.28 -1.38 -9.25
C MET A 91 0.25 -2.44 -10.22
N ARG A 92 1.52 -2.33 -10.60
CA ARG A 92 2.23 -3.28 -11.46
C ARG A 92 3.55 -3.68 -10.80
N LEU A 93 3.89 -4.96 -10.81
CA LEU A 93 5.15 -5.43 -10.26
C LEU A 93 6.25 -5.42 -11.32
N THR A 94 7.47 -5.03 -10.93
CA THR A 94 8.65 -5.37 -11.71
C THR A 94 8.96 -6.87 -11.63
N PRO A 95 9.68 -7.47 -12.62
CA PRO A 95 9.71 -8.93 -12.79
C PRO A 95 10.25 -9.77 -11.63
N LYS A 96 11.02 -9.20 -10.70
CA LYS A 96 11.70 -9.95 -9.63
C LYS A 96 11.05 -9.84 -8.25
N VAL A 97 9.96 -9.10 -8.11
CA VAL A 97 9.37 -8.81 -6.79
C VAL A 97 8.99 -10.09 -6.03
N ILE A 98 8.25 -11.00 -6.67
CA ILE A 98 7.82 -12.23 -6.00
C ILE A 98 9.04 -13.10 -5.64
N GLU A 99 10.01 -13.21 -6.55
CA GLU A 99 11.23 -14.00 -6.33
C GLU A 99 12.04 -13.47 -5.15
N GLU A 100 12.29 -12.17 -5.07
CA GLU A 100 13.03 -11.55 -3.96
C GLU A 100 12.31 -11.73 -2.62
N CYS A 101 10.99 -11.52 -2.60
CA CYS A 101 10.20 -11.68 -1.40
C CYS A 101 10.21 -13.14 -0.89
N VAL A 102 10.01 -14.11 -1.78
CA VAL A 102 10.03 -15.54 -1.41
C VAL A 102 11.41 -15.94 -0.93
N ASN A 103 12.47 -15.61 -1.66
CA ASN A 103 13.84 -15.96 -1.29
C ASN A 103 14.22 -15.39 0.07
N SER A 104 13.82 -14.15 0.36
CA SER A 104 14.06 -13.52 1.66
C SER A 104 13.37 -14.27 2.80
N CYS A 105 12.10 -14.62 2.64
CA CYS A 105 11.35 -15.35 3.67
C CYS A 105 11.80 -16.81 3.82
N GLU A 106 12.28 -17.47 2.75
CA GLU A 106 12.82 -18.81 2.84
C GLU A 106 14.22 -18.83 3.49
N ALA A 107 14.99 -17.75 3.34
CA ALA A 107 16.30 -17.60 3.98
C ALA A 107 16.22 -17.22 5.47
N ASP A 108 15.17 -16.49 5.88
CA ASP A 108 15.00 -16.01 7.27
C ASP A 108 13.53 -16.18 7.71
N SER A 109 13.25 -17.22 8.45
CA SER A 109 11.90 -17.53 8.98
C SER A 109 11.41 -16.52 10.04
N GLY A 110 12.25 -15.64 10.53
CA GLY A 110 11.91 -14.55 11.45
C GLY A 110 11.25 -13.35 10.75
N ILE A 111 11.20 -13.33 9.40
CA ILE A 111 10.55 -12.28 8.65
C ILE A 111 9.02 -12.42 8.75
N SER A 112 8.39 -11.40 9.31
CA SER A 112 6.93 -11.29 9.45
C SER A 112 6.27 -10.50 8.33
N GLY A 113 7.00 -9.63 7.65
CA GLY A 113 6.49 -8.83 6.54
C GLY A 113 7.58 -8.17 5.71
N ILE A 114 7.25 -7.88 4.45
CA ILE A 114 8.18 -7.25 3.50
C ILE A 114 7.53 -6.01 2.90
N TYR A 115 8.27 -4.90 2.94
CA TYR A 115 7.98 -3.68 2.19
C TYR A 115 8.49 -3.83 0.76
N ILE A 116 7.72 -3.34 -0.19
CA ILE A 116 8.07 -3.29 -1.60
C ILE A 116 8.13 -1.82 -1.99
N PRO A 117 9.29 -1.28 -2.42
CA PRO A 117 9.40 0.11 -2.83
C PRO A 117 8.35 0.48 -3.86
N GLU A 118 7.70 1.63 -3.68
CA GLU A 118 6.60 2.05 -4.54
C GLU A 118 7.01 3.24 -5.41
N LEU A 119 7.03 3.02 -6.72
CA LEU A 119 7.32 4.04 -7.73
C LEU A 119 6.02 4.60 -8.29
N ILE A 120 5.68 5.85 -7.97
CA ILE A 120 4.53 6.52 -8.58
C ILE A 120 4.81 6.76 -10.07
N VAL A 121 3.92 6.30 -10.94
CA VAL A 121 3.98 6.49 -12.39
C VAL A 121 2.75 7.25 -12.89
N GLY A 122 2.88 7.89 -14.06
CA GLY A 122 1.87 8.75 -14.66
C GLY A 122 2.53 9.92 -15.36
N THR A 123 1.76 10.93 -15.75
CA THR A 123 2.23 12.07 -16.54
C THR A 123 2.21 13.40 -15.79
N GLY A 124 3.07 14.32 -16.22
CA GLY A 124 3.11 15.71 -15.75
C GLY A 124 3.98 15.96 -14.51
N PHE A 125 4.14 17.24 -14.22
CA PHE A 125 5.02 17.73 -13.16
C PHE A 125 4.62 17.20 -11.76
N TRP A 126 3.33 17.21 -11.46
CA TRP A 126 2.84 16.80 -10.13
C TRP A 126 3.00 15.31 -9.84
N ILE A 127 3.03 14.47 -10.87
CA ILE A 127 3.39 13.06 -10.72
C ILE A 127 4.86 12.92 -10.31
N ASN A 128 5.77 13.74 -10.86
CA ASN A 128 7.16 13.77 -10.41
C ASN A 128 7.28 14.22 -8.96
N VAL A 129 6.45 15.19 -8.52
CA VAL A 129 6.39 15.62 -7.11
C VAL A 129 5.90 14.49 -6.22
N ARG A 130 4.86 13.76 -6.62
CA ARG A 130 4.32 12.61 -5.90
C ARG A 130 5.34 11.46 -5.80
N ARG A 131 5.99 11.14 -6.92
CA ARG A 131 7.09 10.15 -6.98
C ARG A 131 8.22 10.53 -6.04
N PHE A 132 8.63 11.78 -6.08
CA PHE A 132 9.68 12.29 -5.19
C PHE A 132 9.26 12.21 -3.72
N GLU A 133 8.05 12.62 -3.37
CA GLU A 133 7.52 12.50 -2.02
C GLU A 133 7.47 11.04 -1.56
N ARG A 134 6.92 10.11 -2.39
CA ARG A 134 6.77 8.70 -2.03
C ARG A 134 8.10 8.02 -1.72
N SER A 135 9.16 8.40 -2.44
CA SER A 135 10.50 7.84 -2.27
C SER A 135 11.18 8.16 -0.92
N PHE A 136 10.54 8.91 -0.04
CA PHE A 136 10.98 9.09 1.35
C PHE A 136 10.30 8.13 2.33
N TYR A 137 9.29 7.37 1.89
CA TYR A 137 8.43 6.60 2.78
C TYR A 137 8.84 5.14 2.92
N ASP A 138 9.63 4.61 1.98
CA ASP A 138 9.99 3.20 1.92
C ASP A 138 10.58 2.71 3.26
N GLY A 139 9.94 1.69 3.84
CA GLY A 139 10.32 1.09 5.11
C GLY A 139 10.09 1.96 6.36
N THR A 140 9.45 3.14 6.23
CA THR A 140 9.13 4.00 7.39
C THR A 140 7.77 3.64 8.00
N VAL A 141 7.46 4.23 9.16
CA VAL A 141 6.15 4.03 9.85
C VAL A 141 4.93 4.52 9.05
N ILE A 142 5.14 5.23 7.93
CA ILE A 142 4.07 5.67 7.02
C ILE A 142 4.00 4.84 5.74
N ASP A 143 4.83 3.82 5.63
CA ASP A 143 4.74 2.77 4.63
C ASP A 143 3.84 1.62 5.12
N ALA A 144 3.71 0.56 4.34
CA ALA A 144 2.99 -0.64 4.72
C ALA A 144 3.61 -1.88 4.07
N VAL A 145 3.75 -2.96 4.85
CA VAL A 145 4.14 -4.26 4.31
C VAL A 145 3.11 -4.73 3.30
N ARG A 146 3.57 -5.36 2.20
CA ARG A 146 2.69 -5.89 1.14
C ARG A 146 2.84 -7.38 0.92
N PHE A 147 3.95 -7.96 1.34
CA PHE A 147 4.20 -9.40 1.26
C PHE A 147 4.36 -9.97 2.67
N ILE A 148 3.60 -11.03 2.98
CA ILE A 148 3.45 -11.52 4.35
C ILE A 148 3.34 -13.06 4.35
N PRO A 149 3.96 -13.78 5.31
CA PRO A 149 3.60 -15.16 5.59
C PRO A 149 2.11 -15.27 5.94
N LYS A 150 1.37 -16.18 5.30
CA LYS A 150 -0.07 -16.36 5.57
C LYS A 150 -0.37 -16.59 7.04
N LYS A 151 0.52 -17.31 7.74
CA LYS A 151 0.40 -17.55 9.19
C LYS A 151 0.46 -16.24 10.00
N ALA A 152 1.33 -15.29 9.62
CA ALA A 152 1.42 -13.99 10.28
C ALA A 152 0.12 -13.18 10.06
N PHE A 153 -0.42 -13.16 8.84
CA PHE A 153 -1.72 -12.53 8.55
C PHE A 153 -2.84 -13.10 9.42
N GLN A 154 -2.90 -14.43 9.55
CA GLN A 154 -3.90 -15.12 10.36
C GLN A 154 -3.75 -14.81 11.86
N HIS A 155 -2.50 -14.74 12.35
CA HIS A 155 -2.19 -14.43 13.75
C HIS A 155 -2.70 -13.05 14.15
N VAL A 156 -2.48 -12.02 13.32
CA VAL A 156 -2.95 -10.66 13.56
C VAL A 156 -4.44 -10.46 13.23
N LYS A 157 -5.13 -11.52 12.78
CA LYS A 157 -6.55 -11.51 12.38
C LYS A 157 -6.86 -10.56 11.21
N GLY A 158 -5.87 -10.30 10.36
CA GLY A 158 -6.02 -9.46 9.16
C GLY A 158 -6.24 -7.98 9.43
N PHE A 159 -6.86 -7.32 8.43
CA PHE A 159 -7.19 -5.90 8.47
C PHE A 159 -8.40 -5.62 9.34
N ASP A 160 -8.38 -4.50 10.06
CA ASP A 160 -9.51 -4.02 10.86
C ASP A 160 -10.55 -3.34 9.95
N LEU A 161 -11.75 -3.90 9.91
CA LEU A 161 -12.86 -3.42 9.07
C LEU A 161 -13.40 -2.04 9.49
N LYS A 162 -13.07 -1.56 10.69
CA LYS A 162 -13.49 -0.25 11.20
C LYS A 162 -12.56 0.89 10.77
N LEU A 163 -11.44 0.55 10.09
CA LEU A 163 -10.46 1.52 9.64
C LEU A 163 -10.48 1.62 8.11
N THR A 164 -10.64 2.84 7.61
CA THR A 164 -10.54 3.19 6.19
C THR A 164 -9.59 4.36 6.05
N GLY A 165 -8.46 4.14 5.40
CA GLY A 165 -7.34 5.09 5.29
C GLY A 165 -6.14 4.66 6.12
N PRO A 166 -6.21 4.54 7.47
CA PRO A 166 -5.11 4.03 8.28
C PRO A 166 -5.09 2.50 8.44
N GLU A 167 -5.91 1.75 7.69
CA GLU A 167 -5.95 0.28 7.74
C GLU A 167 -4.60 -0.37 7.44
N ASP A 168 -3.85 0.22 6.52
CA ASP A 168 -2.52 -0.25 6.14
C ASP A 168 -1.52 -0.03 7.29
N TRP A 169 -1.56 1.11 7.96
CA TRP A 169 -0.70 1.40 9.13
C TRP A 169 -1.04 0.51 10.33
N ASP A 170 -2.33 0.28 10.60
CA ASP A 170 -2.78 -0.65 11.64
C ASP A 170 -2.26 -2.07 11.40
N PHE A 171 -2.39 -2.52 10.17
CA PHE A 171 -1.94 -3.85 9.78
C PHE A 171 -0.41 -3.96 9.83
N ASP A 172 0.30 -2.99 9.31
CA ASP A 172 1.76 -2.90 9.33
C ASP A 172 2.30 -2.96 10.77
N LYS A 173 1.73 -2.16 11.68
CA LYS A 173 2.12 -2.16 13.08
C LYS A 173 1.97 -3.53 13.73
N LYS A 174 0.84 -4.21 13.53
CA LYS A 174 0.62 -5.58 14.04
C LYS A 174 1.65 -6.57 13.48
N ILE A 175 2.00 -6.46 12.20
CA ILE A 175 3.00 -7.34 11.58
C ILE A 175 4.40 -7.07 12.15
N ARG A 176 4.79 -5.81 12.35
CA ARG A 176 6.07 -5.45 12.97
C ARG A 176 6.21 -5.94 14.42
N GLU A 177 5.10 -6.05 15.15
CA GLU A 177 5.09 -6.60 16.50
C GLU A 177 5.30 -8.13 16.54
N LEU A 178 5.10 -8.85 15.43
CA LEU A 178 5.33 -10.30 15.36
C LEU A 178 6.78 -10.67 15.07
N GLY A 179 7.54 -9.82 14.39
CA GLY A 179 8.90 -10.17 13.98
C GLY A 179 9.54 -9.13 13.07
N LYS A 180 10.59 -9.55 12.41
CA LYS A 180 11.39 -8.69 11.54
C LYS A 180 10.62 -8.30 10.27
N THR A 181 10.70 -7.04 9.90
CA THR A 181 10.29 -6.55 8.58
C THR A 181 11.51 -6.10 7.78
N ILE A 182 11.48 -6.29 6.49
CA ILE A 182 12.56 -5.90 5.57
C ILE A 182 12.02 -5.15 4.35
N LEU A 183 12.89 -4.45 3.65
CA LEU A 183 12.64 -3.80 2.36
C LEU A 183 13.40 -4.58 1.28
N VAL A 184 12.75 -4.95 0.17
CA VAL A 184 13.38 -5.56 -1.00
C VAL A 184 13.87 -4.50 -1.99
N GLU A 185 14.68 -4.89 -3.00
CA GLU A 185 15.19 -3.96 -4.02
C GLU A 185 14.22 -3.80 -5.19
N ALA A 186 13.59 -4.90 -5.62
CA ALA A 186 12.60 -4.87 -6.68
C ALA A 186 11.37 -4.06 -6.25
N ASN A 187 10.87 -3.23 -7.14
CA ASN A 187 9.82 -2.27 -6.85
C ASN A 187 8.49 -2.62 -7.53
N LEU A 188 7.44 -1.98 -7.09
CA LEU A 188 6.16 -1.90 -7.78
C LEU A 188 5.95 -0.48 -8.34
N GLU A 189 5.24 -0.40 -9.45
CA GLU A 189 4.75 0.84 -10.03
C GLU A 189 3.31 1.05 -9.62
N HIS A 190 2.99 2.25 -9.12
CA HIS A 190 1.63 2.66 -8.80
C HIS A 190 1.18 3.74 -9.77
N ASP A 191 0.20 3.42 -10.60
CA ASP A 191 -0.29 4.31 -11.65
C ASP A 191 -1.33 5.29 -11.08
N GLU A 192 -0.87 6.49 -10.72
CA GLU A 192 -1.74 7.60 -10.31
C GLU A 192 -2.36 8.35 -11.52
N GLY A 193 -2.01 7.97 -12.77
CA GLY A 193 -2.52 8.61 -13.99
C GLY A 193 -2.11 10.07 -14.11
N ASP A 194 -3.09 10.93 -14.46
CA ASP A 194 -2.92 12.38 -14.46
C ASP A 194 -3.26 12.94 -13.08
N PHE A 195 -2.38 13.77 -12.54
CA PHE A 195 -2.60 14.36 -11.22
C PHE A 195 -3.72 15.38 -11.24
N ASP A 196 -4.76 15.13 -10.44
CA ASP A 196 -5.82 16.08 -10.12
C ASP A 196 -5.76 16.49 -8.65
N LEU A 197 -5.45 17.76 -8.37
CA LEU A 197 -5.30 18.28 -7.02
C LEU A 197 -6.60 18.15 -6.21
N LYS A 198 -7.75 18.39 -6.81
CA LYS A 198 -9.06 18.34 -6.14
C LYS A 198 -9.36 16.89 -5.70
N ASN A 199 -9.19 15.94 -6.61
CA ASN A 199 -9.38 14.52 -6.31
C ASN A 199 -8.38 14.03 -5.26
N TYR A 200 -7.12 14.42 -5.36
CA TYR A 200 -6.09 14.11 -4.36
C TYR A 200 -6.47 14.61 -2.96
N LEU A 201 -6.91 15.86 -2.84
CA LEU A 201 -7.31 16.46 -1.57
C LEU A 201 -8.59 15.83 -1.01
N ASN A 202 -9.58 15.54 -1.86
CA ASN A 202 -10.81 14.83 -1.47
C ASN A 202 -10.51 13.43 -0.92
N LYS A 203 -9.61 12.68 -1.57
CA LYS A 203 -9.15 11.36 -1.10
C LYS A 203 -8.48 11.45 0.27
N LYS A 204 -7.62 12.46 0.48
CA LYS A 204 -6.97 12.68 1.79
C LYS A 204 -7.98 13.06 2.88
N ASN A 205 -8.96 13.89 2.56
CA ASN A 205 -10.05 14.24 3.48
C ASN A 205 -10.90 13.01 3.85
N TYR A 206 -11.24 12.17 2.88
CA TYR A 206 -11.99 10.93 3.13
C TYR A 206 -11.25 10.03 4.13
N TYR A 207 -9.98 9.78 3.91
CA TYR A 207 -9.18 8.90 4.78
C TYR A 207 -8.96 9.49 6.18
N SER A 208 -8.87 10.82 6.32
CA SER A 208 -8.64 11.46 7.62
C SER A 208 -9.78 11.24 8.61
N LYS A 209 -10.98 10.89 8.16
CA LYS A 209 -12.16 10.66 9.02
C LYS A 209 -11.97 9.50 9.99
N ALA A 210 -11.15 8.51 9.65
CA ALA A 210 -10.88 7.34 10.48
C ALA A 210 -9.68 7.49 11.42
N PHE A 211 -8.93 8.61 11.36
CA PHE A 211 -7.74 8.82 12.19
C PHE A 211 -8.07 8.84 13.68
N ASP A 212 -9.23 9.38 14.07
CA ASP A 212 -9.67 9.38 15.46
C ASP A 212 -9.87 7.95 16.01
N ASN A 213 -10.45 7.05 15.19
CA ASN A 213 -10.63 5.65 15.59
C ASN A 213 -9.28 4.92 15.68
N TYR A 214 -8.37 5.24 14.79
CA TYR A 214 -7.02 4.68 14.79
C TYR A 214 -6.22 5.13 16.01
N SER A 215 -6.24 6.44 16.33
CA SER A 215 -5.58 6.98 17.54
C SER A 215 -6.17 6.43 18.83
N LYS A 216 -7.50 6.27 18.91
CA LYS A 216 -8.15 5.66 20.08
C LYS A 216 -7.78 4.19 20.26
N LYS A 217 -7.58 3.46 19.17
CA LYS A 217 -7.21 2.04 19.21
C LYS A 217 -5.82 1.82 19.81
N TRP A 218 -4.83 2.62 19.43
CA TRP A 218 -3.43 2.45 19.80
C TRP A 218 -2.98 3.38 20.94
N GLY A 219 -3.73 4.45 21.19
CA GLY A 219 -3.38 5.51 22.12
C GLY A 219 -2.68 6.68 21.42
N GLU A 220 -3.00 7.91 21.85
CA GLU A 220 -2.43 9.14 21.27
C GLU A 220 -0.92 9.27 21.58
N ASP A 221 -0.46 8.63 22.64
CA ASP A 221 0.95 8.61 23.05
C ASP A 221 1.81 7.55 22.35
N ASP A 222 1.19 6.67 21.57
CA ASP A 222 1.91 5.64 20.82
C ASP A 222 2.93 6.29 19.86
N PRO A 223 4.19 5.80 19.83
CA PRO A 223 5.24 6.39 19.01
C PRO A 223 4.92 6.44 17.50
N ASP A 224 4.23 5.44 16.98
CA ASP A 224 3.86 5.39 15.55
C ASP A 224 2.75 6.39 15.25
N ILE A 225 1.73 6.48 16.12
CA ILE A 225 0.66 7.47 16.01
C ILE A 225 1.24 8.89 16.01
N ARG A 226 2.16 9.19 16.94
CA ARG A 226 2.85 10.49 17.00
C ARG A 226 3.62 10.82 15.71
N LYS A 227 4.24 9.82 15.08
CA LYS A 227 4.94 10.00 13.80
C LYS A 227 3.95 10.13 12.63
N GLN A 228 3.00 9.20 12.52
CA GLN A 228 2.07 9.11 11.39
C GLN A 228 1.12 10.30 11.30
N LEU A 229 0.63 10.80 12.44
CA LEU A 229 -0.30 11.92 12.53
C LEU A 229 0.36 13.23 12.96
N GLY A 230 1.56 13.19 13.51
CA GLY A 230 2.29 14.34 14.03
C GLY A 230 2.83 15.25 12.91
N ILE A 231 2.59 16.56 13.05
CA ILE A 231 3.05 17.57 12.08
C ILE A 231 4.57 17.53 11.95
N TRP A 232 5.29 17.42 13.07
CA TRP A 232 6.75 17.44 13.07
C TRP A 232 7.35 16.32 12.20
N TYR A 233 6.94 15.07 12.41
CA TYR A 233 7.45 13.96 11.62
C TYR A 233 7.02 14.06 10.16
N ARG A 234 5.75 14.39 9.92
CA ARG A 234 5.21 14.51 8.55
C ARG A 234 5.85 15.64 7.74
N PHE A 235 6.27 16.72 8.35
CA PHE A 235 6.87 17.86 7.65
C PHE A 235 8.39 17.84 7.67
N PHE A 236 9.03 17.22 8.66
CA PHE A 236 10.49 17.25 8.81
C PHE A 236 11.08 15.85 9.00
N GLY A 237 10.63 15.08 9.97
CA GLY A 237 11.26 13.82 10.37
C GLY A 237 11.45 12.84 9.21
N VAL A 238 10.39 12.53 8.47
CA VAL A 238 10.43 11.58 7.33
C VAL A 238 11.40 11.99 6.21
N PHE A 239 11.72 13.27 6.11
CA PHE A 239 12.65 13.79 5.10
C PHE A 239 14.10 13.88 5.57
N THR A 240 14.33 13.74 6.87
CA THR A 240 15.66 13.92 7.46
C THR A 240 16.24 12.62 8.03
N GLU A 241 15.39 11.64 8.37
CA GLU A 241 15.87 10.34 8.84
C GLU A 241 16.73 9.64 7.77
N ASP A 242 17.70 8.82 8.22
CA ASP A 242 18.60 8.03 7.37
C ASP A 242 19.39 8.87 6.34
N GLY A 243 19.64 10.15 6.63
CA GLY A 243 20.38 11.05 5.73
C GLY A 243 19.60 11.51 4.49
N LYS A 244 18.29 11.29 4.43
CA LYS A 244 17.43 11.66 3.30
C LYS A 244 17.41 13.17 3.01
N ILE A 245 17.85 14.02 3.95
CA ILE A 245 17.93 15.49 3.78
C ILE A 245 18.72 15.89 2.53
N PHE A 246 19.79 15.16 2.18
CA PHE A 246 20.57 15.44 0.99
C PHE A 246 19.77 15.29 -0.31
N LYS A 247 18.77 14.40 -0.32
CA LYS A 247 17.85 14.22 -1.45
C LYS A 247 16.96 15.45 -1.63
N LEU A 248 16.44 16.05 -0.54
CA LEU A 248 15.71 17.32 -0.60
C LEU A 248 16.56 18.44 -1.18
N LEU A 249 17.79 18.59 -0.71
CA LEU A 249 18.69 19.66 -1.14
C LEU A 249 19.08 19.56 -2.63
N ARG A 250 19.18 18.34 -3.17
CA ARG A 250 19.48 18.10 -4.60
C ARG A 250 18.31 18.44 -5.53
N HIS A 251 17.07 18.50 -5.02
CA HIS A 251 15.88 18.72 -5.83
C HIS A 251 14.99 19.84 -5.27
N PRO A 252 15.47 21.10 -5.23
CA PRO A 252 14.79 22.20 -4.51
C PRO A 252 13.36 22.48 -5.04
N ILE A 253 13.13 22.40 -6.35
CA ILE A 253 11.81 22.64 -6.94
C ILE A 253 10.82 21.57 -6.49
N LEU A 254 11.19 20.29 -6.56
CA LEU A 254 10.36 19.20 -6.09
C LEU A 254 10.10 19.30 -4.58
N SER A 255 11.11 19.67 -3.81
CA SER A 255 11.00 19.85 -2.35
C SER A 255 9.98 20.93 -1.99
N ILE A 256 10.07 22.11 -2.59
CA ILE A 256 9.07 23.19 -2.39
C ILE A 256 7.68 22.71 -2.78
N SER A 257 7.55 21.99 -3.89
CA SER A 257 6.26 21.49 -4.38
C SER A 257 5.66 20.41 -3.45
N VAL A 258 6.48 19.55 -2.86
CA VAL A 258 6.04 18.59 -1.82
C VAL A 258 5.49 19.34 -0.61
N TYR A 259 6.20 20.36 -0.12
CA TYR A 259 5.72 21.16 1.01
C TYR A 259 4.43 21.90 0.67
N TYR A 260 4.27 22.41 -0.55
CA TYR A 260 3.01 23.00 -1.00
C TYR A 260 1.85 22.02 -0.90
N LEU A 261 1.99 20.77 -1.41
CA LEU A 261 0.94 19.74 -1.30
C LEU A 261 0.63 19.41 0.16
N ARG A 262 1.63 19.29 1.01
CA ARG A 262 1.46 18.97 2.43
C ARG A 262 0.73 20.06 3.20
N ILE A 263 1.05 21.32 2.94
CA ILE A 263 0.33 22.48 3.52
C ILE A 263 -1.15 22.41 3.10
N ARG A 264 -1.44 22.13 1.82
CA ARG A 264 -2.83 22.02 1.33
C ARG A 264 -3.58 20.88 2.04
N VAL A 265 -2.95 19.72 2.23
CA VAL A 265 -3.53 18.60 2.98
C VAL A 265 -3.73 18.96 4.45
N GLY A 266 -2.75 19.62 5.08
CA GLY A 266 -2.82 20.08 6.47
C GLY A 266 -3.98 21.06 6.71
N ILE A 267 -4.19 22.02 5.81
CA ILE A 267 -5.31 22.96 5.89
C ILE A 267 -6.66 22.22 5.86
N ILE A 268 -6.82 21.26 4.93
CA ILE A 268 -8.06 20.47 4.86
C ILE A 268 -8.30 19.69 6.13
N TYR A 269 -7.26 19.05 6.67
CA TYR A 269 -7.36 18.32 7.94
C TYR A 269 -7.79 19.23 9.10
N LEU A 270 -7.22 20.42 9.22
CA LEU A 270 -7.59 21.40 10.24
C LEU A 270 -9.04 21.85 10.10
N LEU A 271 -9.48 22.19 8.88
CA LEU A 271 -10.87 22.61 8.63
C LEU A 271 -11.88 21.50 8.94
N THR A 272 -11.55 20.24 8.61
CA THR A 272 -12.41 19.08 8.91
C THR A 272 -12.55 18.88 10.41
N ASN A 273 -11.47 19.04 11.19
CA ASN A 273 -11.50 18.89 12.65
C ASN A 273 -12.25 20.05 13.34
N ILE A 274 -12.15 21.28 12.83
CA ILE A 274 -12.93 22.41 13.34
C ILE A 274 -14.43 22.15 13.13
N ASN A 275 -14.83 21.73 11.95
CA ASN A 275 -16.24 21.43 11.64
C ASN A 275 -16.80 20.29 12.51
N LYS A 276 -15.98 19.25 12.82
CA LYS A 276 -16.38 18.17 13.74
C LYS A 276 -16.60 18.65 15.20
N LYS A 277 -15.89 19.68 15.65
CA LYS A 277 -16.04 20.22 17.02
C LYS A 277 -17.21 21.18 17.14
N MET A 278 -17.72 21.73 16.02
CA MET A 278 -18.86 22.66 16.00
C MET A 278 -20.20 21.95 15.72
N ALA A 279 -20.18 20.67 15.28
CA ALA A 279 -21.35 19.83 15.07
C ALA A 279 -21.58 18.88 16.26
#